data_805f2c3105e68b4250f87176a767f7bf
#
_entry.id   805f2c3105e68b4250f87176a767f7bf
#
_cell.length_a   1.000
_cell.length_b   1.000
_cell.length_c   1.000
_cell.angle_alpha   90.00
_cell.angle_beta   90.00
_cell.angle_gamma   90.00
#
_symmetry.space_group_name_H-M   'P 1'
#
loop_
_entity.id
_entity.type
_entity.pdbx_description
1 polymer ?
#
loop_
_entity_poly.entity_id
_entity_poly.type
_entity_poly.pdbx_seq_one_letter_code
_entity_poly.pdbx_strand_id
1 'polypeptide(L)'
;MKYLSTLFLFCTLFFVGCATNTNLERSQEPLRSYPVFMTDGQQSAVFKAEALAGNYKANFILMLNAAYEGEKQIKILGDYAAVLMKATFKDGAFTYQYLPQDLFDKVALSVFEDTLKNLLAEPKDFKKYKVKQDNTLISFKSGKFLNTYYFKQGDKYPYQMKQSKGLINKDFYFDDYRLFNGKQVPYRILVSEAKGRVAIELTLLSLK
;
A
#
# COMPACT_ATOMS: atom_id res chain seq x y z
N MET A 1 -46.55 -18.35 42.82
CA MET A 1 -45.69 -17.23 42.54
C MET A 1 -44.22 -17.43 42.93
N LYS A 2 -43.67 -18.67 42.94
CA LYS A 2 -42.27 -18.97 43.32
C LYS A 2 -41.35 -19.27 42.11
N TYR A 3 -41.88 -19.35 40.91
CA TYR A 3 -41.12 -19.70 39.70
C TYR A 3 -40.79 -18.52 38.80
N LEU A 4 -41.37 -17.34 39.06
CA LEU A 4 -41.11 -16.14 38.26
C LEU A 4 -39.78 -15.46 38.64
N SER A 5 -39.34 -15.66 39.89
CA SER A 5 -38.12 -15.06 40.43
C SER A 5 -36.85 -15.78 39.95
N THR A 6 -36.94 -17.07 39.65
CA THR A 6 -35.81 -17.89 39.20
C THR A 6 -35.48 -17.69 37.71
N LEU A 7 -36.51 -17.36 36.93
CA LEU A 7 -36.34 -17.09 35.49
C LEU A 7 -35.65 -15.75 35.22
N PHE A 8 -35.85 -14.76 36.12
CA PHE A 8 -35.23 -13.45 35.99
C PHE A 8 -33.72 -13.46 36.33
N LEU A 9 -33.31 -14.38 37.21
CA LEU A 9 -31.90 -14.52 37.61
C LEU A 9 -31.06 -15.21 36.53
N PHE A 10 -31.68 -16.05 35.69
CA PHE A 10 -30.98 -16.76 34.60
C PHE A 10 -30.78 -15.90 33.35
N CYS A 11 -31.63 -14.91 33.12
CA CYS A 11 -31.45 -13.97 31.98
C CYS A 11 -30.39 -12.91 32.21
N THR A 12 -29.99 -12.59 33.44
CA THR A 12 -29.00 -11.58 33.74
C THR A 12 -27.56 -12.10 33.60
N LEU A 13 -27.36 -13.42 33.55
CA LEU A 13 -26.02 -14.02 33.42
C LEU A 13 -25.53 -14.14 31.97
N PHE A 14 -26.37 -13.90 30.96
CA PHE A 14 -25.96 -13.98 29.56
C PHE A 14 -25.52 -12.65 28.94
N PHE A 15 -25.58 -11.53 29.67
CA PHE A 15 -25.16 -10.22 29.17
C PHE A 15 -23.75 -9.80 29.62
N VAL A 16 -22.99 -10.66 30.31
CA VAL A 16 -21.55 -10.43 30.57
C VAL A 16 -20.75 -11.12 29.48
N GLY A 17 -21.03 -10.81 28.23
CA GLY A 17 -20.37 -11.33 27.04
C GLY A 17 -19.61 -10.22 26.35
N CYS A 18 -18.31 -10.10 26.64
CA CYS A 18 -17.25 -9.64 25.76
C CYS A 18 -17.45 -8.30 25.00
N ALA A 19 -17.49 -7.21 25.71
CA ALA A 19 -16.99 -5.94 25.21
C ALA A 19 -15.54 -5.74 25.70
N THR A 20 -14.63 -6.59 25.27
CA THR A 20 -13.21 -6.20 25.29
C THR A 20 -12.97 -5.25 24.12
N ASN A 21 -13.50 -4.03 24.25
CA ASN A 21 -12.99 -2.88 23.55
C ASN A 21 -11.59 -2.61 24.13
N THR A 22 -10.59 -3.30 23.65
CA THR A 22 -9.21 -2.87 23.81
C THR A 22 -9.03 -1.64 22.92
N ASN A 23 -9.43 -0.48 23.44
CA ASN A 23 -8.82 0.78 23.08
C ASN A 23 -7.37 0.70 23.57
N LEU A 24 -6.53 -0.03 22.87
CA LEU A 24 -5.10 0.03 23.05
C LEU A 24 -4.70 1.46 22.68
N GLU A 25 -4.30 2.19 23.70
CA GLU A 25 -3.82 3.56 23.55
C GLU A 25 -2.72 3.59 22.50
N ARG A 26 -2.78 4.59 21.64
CA ARG A 26 -1.83 4.88 20.54
C ARG A 26 -0.36 4.97 21.00
N SER A 27 -0.12 5.03 22.31
CA SER A 27 1.19 5.18 22.96
C SER A 27 2.02 3.88 23.06
N GLN A 28 1.43 2.71 22.77
CA GLN A 28 2.12 1.40 22.86
C GLN A 28 2.27 0.68 21.51
N GLU A 29 1.95 1.35 20.39
CA GLU A 29 2.13 0.75 19.09
C GLU A 29 3.64 0.63 18.79
N PRO A 30 4.18 -0.57 18.51
CA PRO A 30 5.56 -0.72 18.11
C PRO A 30 5.81 0.10 16.85
N LEU A 31 6.96 0.77 16.81
CA LEU A 31 7.35 1.62 15.68
C LEU A 31 7.29 0.81 14.38
N ARG A 32 6.25 1.02 13.57
CA ARG A 32 6.05 0.35 12.29
C ARG A 32 6.64 1.18 11.18
N SER A 33 7.17 0.53 10.17
CA SER A 33 7.71 1.18 8.98
C SER A 33 6.89 0.76 7.77
N TYR A 34 6.60 1.71 6.90
CA TYR A 34 5.81 1.50 5.70
C TYR A 34 6.72 1.53 4.46
N PRO A 35 6.40 0.79 3.39
CA PRO A 35 7.20 0.72 2.18
C PRO A 35 7.04 1.99 1.31
N VAL A 36 7.49 3.12 1.84
CA VAL A 36 7.45 4.41 1.15
C VAL A 36 8.83 4.75 0.63
N PHE A 37 8.90 5.12 -0.64
CA PHE A 37 10.09 5.55 -1.35
C PHE A 37 10.11 7.07 -1.53
N MET A 38 11.27 7.62 -1.81
CA MET A 38 11.45 9.07 -2.03
C MET A 38 11.06 9.91 -0.82
N THR A 39 11.37 9.39 0.37
CA THR A 39 11.31 10.15 1.63
C THR A 39 12.57 10.99 1.81
N ASP A 40 12.61 11.80 2.85
CA ASP A 40 13.73 12.71 3.11
C ASP A 40 15.10 12.00 3.02
N GLY A 41 16.01 12.63 2.30
CA GLY A 41 17.37 12.12 2.04
C GLY A 41 17.50 11.15 0.87
N GLN A 42 16.40 10.69 0.27
CA GLN A 42 16.42 9.85 -0.93
C GLN A 42 16.33 10.71 -2.20
N GLN A 43 17.30 10.54 -3.10
CA GLN A 43 17.38 11.32 -4.35
C GLN A 43 16.78 10.59 -5.53
N SER A 44 16.92 9.26 -5.59
CA SER A 44 16.37 8.46 -6.68
C SER A 44 16.10 7.02 -6.28
N ALA A 45 15.09 6.42 -6.92
CA ALA A 45 14.81 4.99 -6.90
C ALA A 45 14.57 4.50 -8.33
N VAL A 46 15.16 3.36 -8.67
CA VAL A 46 15.02 2.74 -10.00
C VAL A 46 14.49 1.33 -9.83
N PHE A 47 13.44 1.01 -10.56
CA PHE A 47 12.83 -0.32 -10.57
C PHE A 47 12.83 -0.90 -11.97
N LYS A 48 13.13 -2.19 -12.09
CA LYS A 48 12.64 -3.01 -13.20
C LYS A 48 11.17 -3.30 -12.92
N ALA A 49 10.31 -3.06 -13.90
CA ALA A 49 8.88 -3.29 -13.81
C ALA A 49 8.41 -4.27 -14.88
N GLU A 50 7.54 -5.20 -14.47
CA GLU A 50 6.82 -6.10 -15.34
C GLU A 50 5.33 -5.87 -15.11
N ALA A 51 4.57 -5.54 -16.16
CA ALA A 51 3.15 -5.32 -16.07
C ALA A 51 2.40 -6.34 -16.93
N LEU A 52 1.30 -6.85 -16.40
CA LEU A 52 0.34 -7.68 -17.09
C LEU A 52 -1.00 -6.95 -17.12
N ALA A 53 -1.61 -6.82 -18.30
CA ALA A 53 -2.95 -6.29 -18.48
C ALA A 53 -3.72 -7.18 -19.45
N GLY A 54 -4.58 -8.04 -18.93
CA GLY A 54 -5.21 -9.11 -19.72
C GLY A 54 -4.14 -10.06 -20.31
N ASN A 55 -4.06 -10.11 -21.64
CA ASN A 55 -3.08 -10.93 -22.35
C ASN A 55 -1.79 -10.16 -22.73
N TYR A 56 -1.72 -8.88 -22.41
CA TYR A 56 -0.57 -8.03 -22.72
C TYR A 56 0.43 -8.06 -21.59
N LYS A 57 1.71 -8.28 -21.93
CA LYS A 57 2.85 -8.16 -21.02
C LYS A 57 3.76 -7.05 -21.50
N ALA A 58 4.14 -6.16 -20.58
CA ALA A 58 5.09 -5.09 -20.84
C ALA A 58 6.22 -5.12 -19.78
N ASN A 59 7.45 -4.88 -20.25
CA ASN A 59 8.61 -4.69 -19.39
C ASN A 59 9.08 -3.23 -19.54
N PHE A 60 9.44 -2.59 -18.44
CA PHE A 60 9.92 -1.22 -18.47
C PHE A 60 10.79 -0.90 -17.26
N ILE A 61 11.49 0.22 -17.30
CA ILE A 61 12.22 0.79 -16.17
C ILE A 61 11.39 1.94 -15.61
N LEU A 62 11.06 1.87 -14.34
CA LEU A 62 10.46 2.96 -13.60
C LEU A 62 11.56 3.71 -12.83
N MET A 63 11.70 4.99 -13.11
CA MET A 63 12.62 5.89 -12.41
C MET A 63 11.83 6.91 -11.61
N LEU A 64 12.17 7.02 -10.35
CA LEU A 64 11.67 8.03 -9.42
C LEU A 64 12.82 8.91 -9.01
N ASN A 65 12.68 10.23 -9.12
CA ASN A 65 13.70 11.18 -8.68
C ASN A 65 13.05 12.25 -7.78
N ALA A 66 13.76 12.62 -6.73
CA ALA A 66 13.40 13.80 -5.96
C ALA A 66 13.62 15.06 -6.84
N ALA A 67 12.69 15.98 -6.76
CA ALA A 67 12.80 17.29 -7.37
C ALA A 67 12.69 18.37 -6.29
N TYR A 68 12.66 19.62 -6.73
CA TYR A 68 12.57 20.75 -5.82
C TYR A 68 11.23 20.79 -5.08
N GLU A 69 11.21 21.30 -3.86
CA GLU A 69 9.98 21.52 -3.04
C GLU A 69 9.09 20.29 -2.82
N GLY A 70 9.69 19.09 -2.63
CA GLY A 70 8.95 17.87 -2.33
C GLY A 70 8.24 17.24 -3.53
N GLU A 71 8.41 17.82 -4.71
CA GLU A 71 7.97 17.21 -5.97
C GLU A 71 8.79 15.95 -6.26
N LYS A 72 8.16 14.95 -6.85
CA LYS A 72 8.78 13.70 -7.26
C LYS A 72 8.58 13.50 -8.75
N GLN A 73 9.67 13.40 -9.49
CA GLN A 73 9.64 13.14 -10.93
C GLN A 73 9.54 11.63 -11.17
N ILE A 74 8.68 11.27 -12.10
CA ILE A 74 8.41 9.90 -12.50
C ILE A 74 8.69 9.78 -13.98
N LYS A 75 9.50 8.79 -14.36
CA LYS A 75 9.82 8.50 -15.75
C LYS A 75 9.71 7.01 -16.00
N ILE A 76 9.03 6.62 -17.05
CA ILE A 76 8.98 5.25 -17.53
C ILE A 76 9.80 5.18 -18.83
N LEU A 77 10.71 4.22 -18.86
CA LEU A 77 11.51 3.90 -20.05
C LEU A 77 11.16 2.49 -20.52
N GLY A 78 10.83 2.38 -21.78
CA GLY A 78 10.71 1.09 -22.47
C GLY A 78 12.04 0.62 -23.04
N ASP A 79 11.95 -0.27 -24.01
CA ASP A 79 13.11 -0.78 -24.73
C ASP A 79 13.90 0.36 -25.38
N TYR A 80 15.22 0.16 -25.48
CA TYR A 80 16.17 1.14 -26.03
C TYR A 80 16.10 2.53 -25.36
N ALA A 81 15.70 2.57 -24.07
CA ALA A 81 15.53 3.80 -23.30
C ALA A 81 14.50 4.79 -23.89
N ALA A 82 13.58 4.31 -24.72
CA ALA A 82 12.47 5.11 -25.23
C ALA A 82 11.62 5.62 -24.05
N VAL A 83 11.34 6.91 -24.02
CA VAL A 83 10.50 7.48 -22.98
C VAL A 83 9.04 7.14 -23.26
N LEU A 84 8.42 6.36 -22.38
CA LEU A 84 7.02 5.95 -22.46
C LEU A 84 6.12 6.88 -21.66
N MET A 85 6.60 7.45 -20.55
CA MET A 85 5.83 8.38 -19.74
C MET A 85 6.76 9.33 -18.98
N LYS A 86 6.31 10.57 -18.81
CA LYS A 86 6.87 11.53 -17.83
C LYS A 86 5.74 12.15 -17.03
N ALA A 87 5.89 12.17 -15.72
CA ALA A 87 4.95 12.80 -14.81
C ALA A 87 5.68 13.39 -13.60
N THR A 88 5.03 14.30 -12.91
CA THR A 88 5.39 14.71 -11.56
C THR A 88 4.30 14.32 -10.59
N PHE A 89 4.69 14.09 -9.35
CA PHE A 89 3.80 13.80 -8.24
C PHE A 89 4.07 14.79 -7.12
N LYS A 90 3.05 15.58 -6.77
CA LYS A 90 3.08 16.55 -5.68
C LYS A 90 1.72 16.57 -4.99
N ASP A 91 1.69 16.60 -3.67
CA ASP A 91 0.47 16.72 -2.85
C ASP A 91 -0.63 15.68 -3.17
N GLY A 92 -0.21 14.47 -3.54
CA GLY A 92 -1.13 13.37 -3.87
C GLY A 92 -1.68 13.39 -5.29
N ALA A 93 -1.27 14.34 -6.13
CA ALA A 93 -1.72 14.49 -7.52
C ALA A 93 -0.60 14.23 -8.52
N PHE A 94 -0.96 13.67 -9.69
CA PHE A 94 -0.08 13.53 -10.84
C PHE A 94 -0.31 14.66 -11.84
N THR A 95 0.78 15.18 -12.40
CA THR A 95 0.80 16.08 -13.56
C THR A 95 1.61 15.41 -14.65
N TYR A 96 0.98 15.09 -15.78
CA TYR A 96 1.63 14.44 -16.92
C TYR A 96 2.26 15.46 -17.84
N GLN A 97 3.56 15.35 -18.10
CA GLN A 97 4.26 16.09 -19.14
C GLN A 97 4.26 15.32 -20.46
N TYR A 98 4.23 13.98 -20.37
CA TYR A 98 4.18 13.11 -21.54
C TYR A 98 3.47 11.80 -21.17
N LEU A 99 2.35 11.52 -21.86
CA LEU A 99 1.59 10.28 -21.73
C LEU A 99 0.93 9.99 -23.08
N PRO A 100 1.43 9.05 -23.90
CA PRO A 100 0.77 8.62 -25.12
C PRO A 100 -0.60 8.03 -24.81
N GLN A 101 -1.63 8.46 -25.56
CA GLN A 101 -3.03 8.09 -25.29
C GLN A 101 -3.27 6.57 -25.39
N ASP A 102 -2.52 5.88 -26.23
CA ASP A 102 -2.71 4.45 -26.53
C ASP A 102 -1.82 3.53 -25.69
N LEU A 103 -0.95 4.09 -24.84
CA LEU A 103 0.03 3.27 -24.09
C LEU A 103 -0.61 2.53 -22.92
N PHE A 104 -1.58 3.14 -22.26
CA PHE A 104 -2.25 2.56 -21.09
C PHE A 104 -3.76 2.62 -21.29
N ASP A 105 -4.43 1.50 -21.08
CA ASP A 105 -5.87 1.58 -20.86
C ASP A 105 -6.17 2.28 -19.52
N LYS A 106 -7.40 2.75 -19.36
CA LYS A 106 -7.82 3.50 -18.16
C LYS A 106 -7.68 2.69 -16.87
N VAL A 107 -7.83 1.36 -16.94
CA VAL A 107 -7.73 0.48 -15.78
C VAL A 107 -6.27 0.30 -15.39
N ALA A 108 -5.40 0.00 -16.35
CA ALA A 108 -3.96 -0.15 -16.13
C ALA A 108 -3.34 1.14 -15.59
N LEU A 109 -3.69 2.30 -16.18
CA LEU A 109 -3.24 3.60 -15.68
C LEU A 109 -3.69 3.86 -14.24
N SER A 110 -4.96 3.56 -13.91
CA SER A 110 -5.47 3.73 -12.55
C SER A 110 -4.76 2.81 -11.54
N VAL A 111 -4.45 1.57 -11.91
CA VAL A 111 -3.69 0.65 -11.03
C VAL A 111 -2.28 1.17 -10.82
N PHE A 112 -1.64 1.65 -11.89
CA PHE A 112 -0.30 2.23 -11.84
C PHE A 112 -0.23 3.49 -10.97
N GLU A 113 -1.16 4.44 -11.16
CA GLU A 113 -1.25 5.66 -10.33
C GLU A 113 -1.46 5.33 -8.85
N ASP A 114 -2.38 4.43 -8.53
CA ASP A 114 -2.64 4.04 -7.14
C ASP A 114 -1.42 3.31 -6.54
N THR A 115 -0.69 2.52 -7.35
CA THR A 115 0.57 1.91 -6.93
C THR A 115 1.58 2.98 -6.55
N LEU A 116 1.82 3.95 -7.43
CA LEU A 116 2.76 5.03 -7.16
C LEU A 116 2.34 5.90 -5.96
N LYS A 117 1.04 6.22 -5.82
CA LYS A 117 0.54 6.97 -4.65
C LYS A 117 0.90 6.27 -3.33
N ASN A 118 0.70 4.95 -3.27
CA ASN A 118 0.99 4.18 -2.06
C ASN A 118 2.50 4.02 -1.80
N LEU A 119 3.35 4.09 -2.84
CA LEU A 119 4.80 4.01 -2.70
C LEU A 119 5.48 5.37 -2.48
N LEU A 120 4.81 6.47 -2.81
CA LEU A 120 5.38 7.82 -2.76
C LEU A 120 4.84 8.70 -1.63
N ALA A 121 3.75 8.30 -0.98
CA ALA A 121 3.14 9.04 0.10
C ALA A 121 3.05 8.20 1.38
N GLU A 122 3.44 8.78 2.51
CA GLU A 122 3.25 8.14 3.80
C GLU A 122 1.76 7.97 4.12
N PRO A 123 1.38 6.83 4.75
CA PRO A 123 0.00 6.65 5.18
C PRO A 123 -0.37 7.69 6.24
N LYS A 124 -1.49 8.38 5.97
CA LYS A 124 -2.09 9.39 6.84
C LYS A 124 -3.50 8.94 7.24
N ASP A 125 -4.15 9.69 8.12
CA ASP A 125 -5.54 9.44 8.54
C ASP A 125 -5.76 8.02 9.08
N PHE A 126 -5.05 7.69 10.15
CA PHE A 126 -5.22 6.44 10.90
C PHE A 126 -6.71 6.18 11.21
N LYS A 127 -7.17 4.95 11.00
CA LYS A 127 -8.57 4.53 11.22
C LYS A 127 -8.71 3.40 12.21
N LYS A 128 -7.84 2.39 12.13
CA LYS A 128 -8.04 1.18 12.92
C LYS A 128 -6.73 0.44 13.15
N TYR A 129 -6.57 -0.05 14.38
CA TYR A 129 -5.59 -1.05 14.78
C TYR A 129 -6.34 -2.31 15.19
N LYS A 130 -5.89 -3.47 14.77
CA LYS A 130 -6.47 -4.76 15.16
C LYS A 130 -5.37 -5.84 15.18
N VAL A 131 -5.32 -6.58 16.27
CA VAL A 131 -4.54 -7.84 16.33
C VAL A 131 -5.50 -8.99 16.05
N LYS A 132 -5.10 -9.88 15.16
CA LYS A 132 -5.86 -11.06 14.79
C LYS A 132 -4.92 -12.24 14.60
N GLN A 133 -4.97 -13.22 15.53
CA GLN A 133 -4.04 -14.34 15.56
C GLN A 133 -2.58 -13.84 15.50
N ASP A 134 -1.80 -14.31 14.53
CA ASP A 134 -0.39 -13.97 14.35
C ASP A 134 -0.16 -12.69 13.51
N ASN A 135 -1.22 -11.91 13.26
CA ASN A 135 -1.14 -10.72 12.43
C ASN A 135 -1.59 -9.46 13.16
N THR A 136 -0.87 -8.38 12.91
CA THR A 136 -1.29 -7.01 13.25
C THR A 136 -1.79 -6.31 11.99
N LEU A 137 -2.98 -5.72 12.05
CA LEU A 137 -3.61 -4.99 10.96
C LEU A 137 -3.72 -3.53 11.33
N ILE A 138 -3.21 -2.66 10.45
CA ILE A 138 -3.27 -1.20 10.63
C ILE A 138 -3.89 -0.58 9.39
N SER A 139 -4.97 0.18 9.58
CA SER A 139 -5.73 0.75 8.49
C SER A 139 -5.65 2.26 8.48
N PHE A 140 -5.46 2.83 7.29
CA PHE A 140 -5.43 4.26 7.01
C PHE A 140 -6.42 4.61 5.91
N LYS A 141 -7.01 5.79 5.98
CA LYS A 141 -7.82 6.33 4.88
C LYS A 141 -6.91 7.07 3.91
N SER A 142 -7.03 6.79 2.62
CA SER A 142 -6.33 7.46 1.53
C SER A 142 -7.37 7.92 0.50
N GLY A 143 -7.80 9.19 0.61
CA GLY A 143 -8.91 9.71 -0.18
C GLY A 143 -10.18 8.87 0.02
N LYS A 144 -10.64 8.23 -1.05
CA LYS A 144 -11.82 7.34 -1.06
C LYS A 144 -11.50 5.87 -0.74
N PHE A 145 -10.22 5.52 -0.57
CA PHE A 145 -9.77 4.15 -0.28
C PHE A 145 -9.48 3.95 1.19
N LEU A 146 -9.57 2.68 1.63
CA LEU A 146 -9.06 2.19 2.89
C LEU A 146 -7.85 1.30 2.58
N ASN A 147 -6.68 1.70 3.08
CA ASN A 147 -5.45 0.92 2.97
C ASN A 147 -5.24 0.18 4.29
N THR A 148 -5.21 -1.15 4.26
CA THR A 148 -4.96 -1.98 5.44
C THR A 148 -3.64 -2.73 5.26
N TYR A 149 -2.68 -2.42 6.11
CA TYR A 149 -1.37 -3.06 6.16
C TYR A 149 -1.41 -4.26 7.11
N TYR A 150 -0.79 -5.36 6.70
CA TYR A 150 -0.69 -6.61 7.42
C TYR A 150 0.76 -6.85 7.81
N PHE A 151 1.01 -7.01 9.10
CA PHE A 151 2.31 -7.33 9.69
C PHE A 151 2.22 -8.68 10.36
N LYS A 152 3.23 -9.53 10.26
CA LYS A 152 3.35 -10.68 11.16
C LYS A 152 3.62 -10.17 12.57
N GLN A 153 3.28 -10.97 13.56
CA GLN A 153 3.50 -10.61 14.95
C GLN A 153 5.00 -10.36 15.21
N GLY A 154 5.31 -9.20 15.78
CA GLY A 154 6.70 -8.78 16.03
C GLY A 154 7.42 -8.11 14.85
N ASP A 155 6.93 -8.25 13.62
CA ASP A 155 7.58 -7.64 12.46
C ASP A 155 7.38 -6.14 12.41
N LYS A 156 8.45 -5.41 12.08
CA LYS A 156 8.44 -3.96 11.86
C LYS A 156 7.86 -3.59 10.50
N TYR A 157 7.96 -4.47 9.50
CA TYR A 157 7.62 -4.21 8.10
C TYR A 157 6.40 -5.03 7.68
N PRO A 158 5.47 -4.46 6.88
CA PRO A 158 4.31 -5.19 6.39
C PRO A 158 4.72 -6.16 5.27
N TYR A 159 4.09 -7.32 5.24
CA TYR A 159 4.23 -8.25 4.12
C TYR A 159 3.15 -8.07 3.06
N GLN A 160 2.04 -7.39 3.41
CA GLN A 160 0.91 -7.14 2.51
C GLN A 160 0.24 -5.81 2.86
N MET A 161 -0.33 -5.16 1.85
CA MET A 161 -1.33 -4.12 2.01
C MET A 161 -2.52 -4.42 1.11
N LYS A 162 -3.72 -4.25 1.64
CA LYS A 162 -4.97 -4.27 0.87
C LYS A 162 -5.52 -2.87 0.75
N GLN A 163 -5.74 -2.43 -0.47
CA GLN A 163 -6.45 -1.20 -0.78
C GLN A 163 -7.86 -1.55 -1.22
N SER A 164 -8.87 -1.00 -0.55
CA SER A 164 -10.26 -1.33 -0.82
C SER A 164 -11.15 -0.08 -0.95
N LYS A 165 -12.14 -0.16 -1.87
CA LYS A 165 -13.22 0.80 -2.02
C LYS A 165 -14.45 0.08 -2.60
N GLY A 166 -15.43 -0.23 -1.77
CA GLY A 166 -16.58 -1.03 -2.19
C GLY A 166 -16.12 -2.39 -2.74
N LEU A 167 -16.43 -2.66 -4.00
CA LEU A 167 -16.04 -3.91 -4.68
C LEU A 167 -14.66 -3.85 -5.35
N ILE A 168 -13.99 -2.69 -5.34
CA ILE A 168 -12.66 -2.54 -5.92
C ILE A 168 -11.65 -2.87 -4.83
N ASN A 169 -10.85 -3.91 -5.07
CA ASN A 169 -9.77 -4.33 -4.18
C ASN A 169 -8.48 -4.47 -4.98
N LYS A 170 -7.38 -4.03 -4.38
CA LYS A 170 -6.01 -4.22 -4.88
C LYS A 170 -5.17 -4.78 -3.75
N ASP A 171 -4.39 -5.79 -4.06
CA ASP A 171 -3.44 -6.40 -3.13
C ASP A 171 -2.02 -5.99 -3.51
N PHE A 172 -1.26 -5.57 -2.51
CA PHE A 172 0.15 -5.25 -2.60
C PHE A 172 0.90 -6.25 -1.72
N TYR A 173 1.87 -6.94 -2.27
CA TYR A 173 2.74 -7.85 -1.54
C TYR A 173 4.15 -7.28 -1.53
N PHE A 174 4.77 -7.24 -0.36
CA PHE A 174 6.10 -6.71 -0.11
C PHE A 174 7.01 -7.85 0.31
N ASP A 175 8.03 -8.11 -0.47
CA ASP A 175 8.89 -9.27 -0.29
C ASP A 175 10.37 -8.88 -0.33
N ASP A 176 11.22 -9.74 0.27
CA ASP A 176 12.67 -9.64 0.25
C ASP A 176 13.18 -8.25 0.70
N TYR A 177 12.85 -7.87 1.95
CA TYR A 177 13.32 -6.60 2.52
C TYR A 177 14.83 -6.56 2.62
N ARG A 178 15.45 -5.57 1.97
CA ARG A 178 16.90 -5.36 1.93
C ARG A 178 17.30 -3.99 2.45
N LEU A 179 18.53 -3.90 2.92
CA LEU A 179 19.10 -2.63 3.39
C LEU A 179 19.71 -1.85 2.22
N PHE A 180 19.18 -0.65 1.95
CA PHE A 180 19.72 0.31 0.99
C PHE A 180 19.99 1.62 1.71
N ASN A 181 21.25 2.06 1.73
CA ASN A 181 21.67 3.32 2.36
C ASN A 181 21.11 3.51 3.79
N GLY A 182 21.18 2.44 4.61
CA GLY A 182 20.67 2.48 5.99
C GLY A 182 19.14 2.33 6.15
N LYS A 183 18.38 2.32 5.06
CA LYS A 183 16.93 2.09 5.07
C LYS A 183 16.58 0.71 4.56
N GLN A 184 15.78 -0.01 5.32
CA GLN A 184 15.26 -1.30 4.91
C GLN A 184 13.98 -1.12 4.09
N VAL A 185 13.99 -1.57 2.85
CA VAL A 185 12.89 -1.45 1.88
C VAL A 185 12.62 -2.78 1.19
N PRO A 186 11.39 -3.04 0.72
CA PRO A 186 11.13 -4.24 -0.05
C PRO A 186 11.89 -4.20 -1.37
N TYR A 187 12.62 -5.27 -1.67
CA TYR A 187 13.30 -5.46 -2.94
C TYR A 187 12.32 -5.79 -4.07
N ARG A 188 11.24 -6.51 -3.72
CA ARG A 188 10.20 -6.92 -4.65
C ARG A 188 8.84 -6.48 -4.15
N ILE A 189 8.05 -5.89 -5.06
CA ILE A 189 6.68 -5.45 -4.79
C ILE A 189 5.80 -6.01 -5.90
N LEU A 190 4.78 -6.80 -5.53
CA LEU A 190 3.78 -7.28 -6.45
C LEU A 190 2.45 -6.59 -6.13
N VAL A 191 1.85 -5.99 -7.14
CA VAL A 191 0.53 -5.36 -7.07
C VAL A 191 -0.43 -6.09 -7.99
N SER A 192 -1.59 -6.46 -7.50
CA SER A 192 -2.62 -7.10 -8.31
C SER A 192 -4.00 -6.51 -8.02
N GLU A 193 -4.80 -6.32 -9.06
CA GLU A 193 -6.23 -6.05 -8.93
C GLU A 193 -6.96 -7.36 -8.57
N ALA A 194 -7.98 -7.30 -7.70
CA ALA A 194 -8.70 -8.48 -7.19
C ALA A 194 -9.30 -9.40 -8.26
N LYS A 195 -9.50 -8.90 -9.49
CA LYS A 195 -9.96 -9.71 -10.63
C LYS A 195 -8.82 -10.30 -11.45
N GLY A 196 -7.57 -10.05 -11.07
CA GLY A 196 -6.37 -10.57 -11.73
C GLY A 196 -6.13 -10.06 -13.16
N ARG A 197 -6.89 -9.06 -13.61
CA ARG A 197 -6.76 -8.51 -14.97
C ARG A 197 -5.54 -7.62 -15.14
N VAL A 198 -5.08 -7.02 -14.05
CA VAL A 198 -3.88 -6.17 -14.03
C VAL A 198 -3.00 -6.62 -12.88
N ALA A 199 -1.74 -6.84 -13.17
CA ALA A 199 -0.70 -7.05 -12.16
C ALA A 199 0.55 -6.28 -12.54
N ILE A 200 1.26 -5.76 -11.54
CA ILE A 200 2.53 -5.05 -11.71
C ILE A 200 3.52 -5.63 -10.71
N GLU A 201 4.63 -6.10 -11.20
CA GLU A 201 5.77 -6.49 -10.37
C GLU A 201 6.88 -5.45 -10.51
N LEU A 202 7.36 -4.94 -9.38
CA LEU A 202 8.46 -3.99 -9.28
C LEU A 202 9.62 -4.66 -8.55
N THR A 203 10.79 -4.68 -9.19
CA THR A 203 12.05 -5.13 -8.58
C THR A 203 12.98 -3.93 -8.45
N LEU A 204 13.39 -3.60 -7.23
CA LEU A 204 14.25 -2.46 -6.94
C LEU A 204 15.67 -2.73 -7.45
N LEU A 205 16.18 -1.88 -8.35
CA LEU A 205 17.52 -1.98 -8.89
C LEU A 205 18.50 -1.08 -8.13
N SER A 206 18.07 0.13 -7.76
CA SER A 206 18.88 1.06 -6.99
C SER A 206 18.04 2.02 -6.17
N LEU A 207 18.59 2.47 -5.05
CA LEU A 207 18.06 3.53 -4.19
C LEU A 207 19.23 4.40 -3.73
N LYS A 208 19.17 5.70 -4.00
CA LYS A 208 20.21 6.69 -3.68
C LYS A 208 19.64 7.85 -2.88
#